data_3fac3224b9dda274fd80c0ea7be7bfca
#
_entry.id   3fac3224b9dda274fd80c0ea7be7bfca
#
_cell.length_a   1.000
_cell.length_b   1.000
_cell.length_c   1.000
_cell.angle_alpha   90.00
_cell.angle_beta   90.00
_cell.angle_gamma   90.00
#
_symmetry.space_group_name_H-M   'P 1'
#
loop_
_entity.id
_entity.type
_entity.pdbx_description
1 polymer ?
#
loop_
_entity_poly.entity_id
_entity_poly.type
_entity_poly.pdbx_seq_one_letter_code
_entity_poly.pdbx_strand_id
1 'polypeptide(L)'
;MKTYNELQLAKELIRYPSITPIDAGVMKFLSKKLTAIGFKCQILEFKTKGYKPVKNLYARLNKSRPNFNFAGHLDVVPPGNKKDWTVDPFKPAIKGKYLIGRGANDMKSSIACFVSAVSKFKKKKFKGSISLLITGDEEGVAINGTKKVIKYLKRKKEKIDFCLVGEPTNQNKLGEMMKIGRRGSMTGHLIIYGTQGHVAYPHDANNPAPVITKILNQIESINLDNGTKNFQPSX
;
A
#
# COMPACT_ATOMS: atom_id res chain seq x y z
N MET A 1 3.71 30.79 5.09
CA MET A 1 3.17 29.56 4.50
C MET A 1 3.48 28.38 5.43
N LYS A 2 2.51 27.50 5.61
CA LYS A 2 2.66 26.33 6.50
C LYS A 2 3.68 25.35 5.92
N THR A 3 4.59 24.87 6.76
CA THR A 3 5.53 23.80 6.44
C THR A 3 5.33 22.65 7.42
N TYR A 4 5.75 21.47 7.03
CA TYR A 4 5.58 20.28 7.86
C TYR A 4 6.94 19.66 8.16
N ASN A 5 7.10 19.21 9.39
CA ASN A 5 8.19 18.33 9.79
C ASN A 5 7.80 16.90 9.43
N GLU A 6 8.65 16.22 8.69
CA GLU A 6 8.38 14.87 8.18
C GLU A 6 8.19 13.84 9.28
N LEU A 7 9.01 13.90 10.33
CA LEU A 7 8.91 12.95 11.45
C LEU A 7 7.61 13.14 12.22
N GLN A 8 7.25 14.40 12.49
CA GLN A 8 5.99 14.69 13.19
C GLN A 8 4.79 14.25 12.37
N LEU A 9 4.81 14.52 11.05
CA LEU A 9 3.71 14.12 10.18
C LEU A 9 3.61 12.58 10.06
N ALA A 10 4.75 11.89 9.99
CA ALA A 10 4.76 10.42 9.98
C ALA A 10 4.11 9.87 11.27
N LYS A 11 4.51 10.39 12.44
CA LYS A 11 3.89 10.00 13.70
C LYS A 11 2.38 10.25 13.70
N GLU A 12 1.94 11.39 13.18
CA GLU A 12 0.50 11.70 13.09
C GLU A 12 -0.23 10.69 12.21
N LEU A 13 0.33 10.33 11.05
CA LEU A 13 -0.28 9.36 10.13
C LEU A 13 -0.34 7.95 10.74
N ILE A 14 0.71 7.53 11.45
CA ILE A 14 0.77 6.19 12.05
C ILE A 14 -0.31 6.02 13.14
N ARG A 15 -0.68 7.09 13.84
CA ARG A 15 -1.73 7.02 14.89
C ARG A 15 -3.10 6.59 14.37
N TYR A 16 -3.33 6.65 13.07
CA TYR A 16 -4.58 6.15 12.49
C TYR A 16 -4.46 4.65 12.21
N PRO A 17 -5.26 3.81 12.89
CA PRO A 17 -5.21 2.35 12.67
C PRO A 17 -5.96 1.97 11.39
N SER A 18 -5.44 2.43 10.26
CA SER A 18 -6.04 2.25 8.93
C SER A 18 -5.74 0.85 8.38
N ILE A 19 -6.14 -0.18 9.14
CA ILE A 19 -5.97 -1.59 8.75
C ILE A 19 -6.89 -1.86 7.56
N THR A 20 -6.29 -2.30 6.45
CA THR A 20 -7.02 -2.49 5.18
C THR A 20 -8.32 -3.30 5.39
N PRO A 21 -9.45 -2.90 4.84
CA PRO A 21 -9.72 -1.73 4.00
C PRO A 21 -10.29 -0.53 4.79
N ILE A 22 -10.05 -0.44 6.10
CA ILE A 22 -10.63 0.57 6.99
C ILE A 22 -9.81 1.86 6.93
N ASP A 23 -10.46 2.97 6.61
CA ASP A 23 -9.81 4.29 6.51
C ASP A 23 -9.39 4.87 7.86
N ALA A 24 -10.15 4.60 8.93
CA ALA A 24 -9.94 5.16 10.27
C ALA A 24 -9.81 6.70 10.30
N GLY A 25 -10.23 7.40 9.23
CA GLY A 25 -10.18 8.87 9.15
C GLY A 25 -8.88 9.44 8.58
N VAL A 26 -7.91 8.59 8.22
CA VAL A 26 -6.58 9.04 7.78
C VAL A 26 -6.62 9.82 6.46
N MET A 27 -7.54 9.47 5.53
CA MET A 27 -7.67 10.21 4.26
C MET A 27 -8.14 11.65 4.52
N LYS A 28 -9.09 11.82 5.43
CA LYS A 28 -9.59 13.16 5.81
C LYS A 28 -8.49 13.98 6.49
N PHE A 29 -7.70 13.34 7.36
CA PHE A 29 -6.56 13.98 8.02
C PHE A 29 -5.54 14.46 6.98
N LEU A 30 -5.08 13.58 6.08
CA LEU A 30 -4.10 13.95 5.05
C LEU A 30 -4.66 15.04 4.12
N SER A 31 -5.92 14.94 3.72
CA SER A 31 -6.59 15.95 2.90
C SER A 31 -6.51 17.33 3.55
N LYS A 32 -6.79 17.43 4.86
CA LYS A 32 -6.68 18.72 5.59
C LYS A 32 -5.26 19.28 5.56
N LYS A 33 -4.25 18.42 5.76
CA LYS A 33 -2.84 18.84 5.71
C LYS A 33 -2.47 19.37 4.32
N LEU A 34 -2.88 18.66 3.27
CA LEU A 34 -2.60 19.04 1.88
C LEU A 34 -3.34 20.34 1.49
N THR A 35 -4.61 20.47 1.88
CA THR A 35 -5.38 21.70 1.62
C THR A 35 -4.71 22.91 2.27
N ALA A 36 -4.17 22.76 3.47
CA ALA A 36 -3.50 23.84 4.19
C ALA A 36 -2.22 24.32 3.49
N ILE A 37 -1.68 23.54 2.55
CA ILE A 37 -0.54 23.93 1.72
C ILE A 37 -0.93 24.14 0.25
N GLY A 38 -2.25 24.34 -0.03
CA GLY A 38 -2.74 24.80 -1.31
C GLY A 38 -3.21 23.74 -2.31
N PHE A 39 -3.19 22.46 -1.92
CA PHE A 39 -3.73 21.43 -2.80
C PHE A 39 -5.25 21.48 -2.87
N LYS A 40 -5.79 21.20 -4.04
CA LYS A 40 -7.20 20.86 -4.22
C LYS A 40 -7.33 19.34 -4.03
N CYS A 41 -8.11 18.93 -3.03
CA CYS A 41 -8.22 17.53 -2.60
C CYS A 41 -9.60 16.96 -2.91
N GLN A 42 -9.64 15.70 -3.35
CA GLN A 42 -10.87 14.93 -3.55
C GLN A 42 -10.71 13.58 -2.86
N ILE A 43 -11.59 13.28 -1.90
CA ILE A 43 -11.70 11.93 -1.34
C ILE A 43 -12.69 11.18 -2.23
N LEU A 44 -12.24 10.06 -2.80
CA LEU A 44 -12.97 9.24 -3.75
C LEU A 44 -13.26 7.90 -3.08
N GLU A 45 -14.52 7.59 -2.88
CA GLU A 45 -14.92 6.31 -2.31
C GLU A 45 -15.45 5.40 -3.41
N PHE A 46 -14.91 4.18 -3.47
CA PHE A 46 -15.35 3.17 -4.41
C PHE A 46 -15.81 1.92 -3.68
N LYS A 47 -16.84 1.29 -4.24
CA LYS A 47 -17.42 0.04 -3.74
C LYS A 47 -17.65 -0.92 -4.92
N THR A 48 -17.37 -2.18 -4.69
CA THR A 48 -17.67 -3.29 -5.61
C THR A 48 -18.52 -4.30 -4.84
N LYS A 49 -19.49 -4.92 -5.49
CA LYS A 49 -20.35 -5.94 -4.87
C LYS A 49 -19.48 -7.03 -4.24
N GLY A 50 -19.77 -7.39 -3.01
CA GLY A 50 -19.00 -8.40 -2.27
C GLY A 50 -17.78 -7.86 -1.51
N TYR A 51 -17.46 -6.56 -1.67
CA TYR A 51 -16.28 -5.96 -1.04
C TYR A 51 -16.65 -4.71 -0.26
N LYS A 52 -15.91 -4.44 0.81
CA LYS A 52 -16.09 -3.20 1.59
C LYS A 52 -15.73 -1.96 0.76
N PRO A 53 -16.39 -0.83 0.98
CA PRO A 53 -16.01 0.42 0.31
C PRO A 53 -14.64 0.88 0.79
N VAL A 54 -13.90 1.54 -0.10
CA VAL A 54 -12.55 2.04 0.18
C VAL A 54 -12.47 3.51 -0.19
N LYS A 55 -11.90 4.30 0.72
CA LYS A 55 -11.58 5.71 0.47
C LYS A 55 -10.19 5.83 -0.10
N ASN A 56 -10.09 6.68 -1.11
CA ASN A 56 -8.83 7.06 -1.76
C ASN A 56 -8.77 8.58 -1.80
N LEU A 57 -7.58 9.14 -1.99
CA LEU A 57 -7.39 10.58 -2.06
C LEU A 57 -6.63 10.95 -3.33
N TYR A 58 -7.20 11.83 -4.12
CA TYR A 58 -6.46 12.52 -5.19
C TYR A 58 -6.34 13.99 -4.80
N ALA A 59 -5.13 14.52 -4.84
CA ALA A 59 -4.85 15.91 -4.50
C ALA A 59 -3.95 16.52 -5.56
N ARG A 60 -4.20 17.77 -5.95
CA ARG A 60 -3.39 18.45 -6.98
C ARG A 60 -3.09 19.90 -6.61
N LEU A 61 -1.83 20.28 -6.75
CA LEU A 61 -1.31 21.63 -6.60
C LEU A 61 -0.97 22.17 -7.99
N ASN A 62 -1.54 23.31 -8.35
CA ASN A 62 -1.54 23.91 -9.69
C ASN A 62 -2.32 23.09 -10.71
N LYS A 63 -2.36 23.55 -11.98
CA LYS A 63 -3.12 22.87 -13.05
C LYS A 63 -2.28 22.65 -14.32
N SER A 64 -1.14 23.36 -14.44
CA SER A 64 -0.30 23.28 -15.63
C SER A 64 0.43 21.94 -15.74
N ARG A 65 0.87 21.61 -16.95
CA ARG A 65 1.72 20.46 -17.20
C ARG A 65 3.19 20.90 -17.25
N PRO A 66 4.12 19.98 -16.97
CA PRO A 66 3.88 18.56 -16.63
C PRO A 66 3.34 18.37 -15.21
N ASN A 67 2.60 17.27 -14.99
CA ASN A 67 2.07 16.86 -13.70
C ASN A 67 2.94 15.74 -13.12
N PHE A 68 3.66 16.05 -12.05
CA PHE A 68 4.45 15.08 -11.29
C PHE A 68 3.57 14.52 -10.17
N ASN A 69 3.35 13.22 -10.19
CA ASN A 69 2.48 12.53 -9.23
C ASN A 69 3.32 11.71 -8.25
N PHE A 70 2.95 11.78 -6.98
CA PHE A 70 3.41 10.83 -5.97
C PHE A 70 2.27 9.85 -5.70
N ALA A 71 2.55 8.55 -5.83
CA ALA A 71 1.58 7.50 -5.56
C ALA A 71 2.00 6.69 -4.33
N GLY A 72 1.01 6.30 -3.52
CA GLY A 72 1.24 5.50 -2.33
C GLY A 72 -0.07 5.08 -1.67
N HIS A 73 0.04 4.48 -0.48
CA HIS A 73 -1.12 4.02 0.27
C HIS A 73 -1.06 4.42 1.73
N LEU A 74 -2.23 4.51 2.36
CA LEU A 74 -2.36 4.81 3.79
C LEU A 74 -2.97 3.65 4.57
N ASP A 75 -3.44 2.62 3.87
CA ASP A 75 -3.82 1.39 4.55
C ASP A 75 -2.57 0.63 4.99
N VAL A 76 -2.74 -0.27 5.95
CA VAL A 76 -1.65 -1.08 6.51
C VAL A 76 -2.17 -2.48 6.77
N VAL A 77 -1.28 -3.48 6.75
CA VAL A 77 -1.63 -4.84 7.17
C VAL A 77 -1.91 -4.87 8.68
N PRO A 78 -2.67 -5.88 9.16
CA PRO A 78 -2.85 -6.07 10.59
C PRO A 78 -1.51 -6.12 11.34
N PRO A 79 -1.46 -5.61 12.57
CA PRO A 79 -0.18 -5.59 13.31
C PRO A 79 0.30 -6.96 13.79
N GLY A 80 -0.54 -7.99 13.71
CA GLY A 80 -0.22 -9.28 14.29
C GLY A 80 -0.39 -9.25 15.82
N ASN A 81 0.35 -10.09 16.51
CA ASN A 81 0.27 -10.17 17.96
C ASN A 81 0.91 -8.94 18.61
N LYS A 82 0.13 -8.19 19.37
CA LYS A 82 0.62 -6.96 20.02
C LYS A 82 1.77 -7.21 21.03
N LYS A 83 1.84 -8.42 21.57
CA LYS A 83 2.93 -8.77 22.51
C LYS A 83 4.31 -8.78 21.85
N ASP A 84 4.36 -8.91 20.52
CA ASP A 84 5.62 -8.93 19.77
C ASP A 84 6.15 -7.52 19.47
N TRP A 85 5.38 -6.48 19.84
CA TRP A 85 5.76 -5.10 19.59
C TRP A 85 6.40 -4.48 20.84
N THR A 86 7.48 -3.72 20.64
CA THR A 86 8.13 -2.98 21.72
C THR A 86 7.41 -1.67 22.08
N VAL A 87 6.43 -1.27 21.25
CA VAL A 87 5.52 -0.13 21.49
C VAL A 87 4.15 -0.51 20.89
N ASP A 88 3.10 0.17 21.29
CA ASP A 88 1.80 -0.01 20.61
C ASP A 88 1.95 0.34 19.12
N PRO A 89 1.56 -0.55 18.19
CA PRO A 89 1.75 -0.30 16.75
C PRO A 89 1.14 1.01 16.23
N PHE A 90 0.13 1.56 16.92
CA PHE A 90 -0.52 2.80 16.52
C PHE A 90 -0.23 3.97 17.48
N LYS A 91 0.75 3.79 18.41
CA LYS A 91 1.30 4.87 19.24
C LYS A 91 2.80 4.99 18.95
N PRO A 92 3.14 5.58 17.80
CA PRO A 92 4.53 5.54 17.30
C PRO A 92 5.51 6.21 18.26
N ALA A 93 6.65 5.58 18.44
CA ALA A 93 7.72 6.05 19.32
C ALA A 93 9.07 6.03 18.60
N ILE A 94 9.99 6.84 19.09
CA ILE A 94 11.39 6.80 18.66
C ILE A 94 12.15 5.94 19.67
N LYS A 95 12.87 4.94 19.18
CA LYS A 95 13.80 4.15 19.96
C LYS A 95 15.14 4.16 19.24
N GLY A 96 16.13 4.78 19.83
CA GLY A 96 17.41 5.02 19.17
C GLY A 96 17.22 5.82 17.88
N LYS A 97 17.64 5.27 16.76
CA LYS A 97 17.54 5.91 15.44
C LYS A 97 16.23 5.59 14.71
N TYR A 98 15.34 4.78 15.28
CA TYR A 98 14.22 4.19 14.57
C TYR A 98 12.88 4.76 15.00
N LEU A 99 12.04 5.06 14.03
CA LEU A 99 10.61 5.31 14.26
C LEU A 99 9.90 3.96 14.21
N ILE A 100 9.29 3.56 15.33
CA ILE A 100 8.60 2.28 15.45
C ILE A 100 7.08 2.51 15.43
N GLY A 101 6.37 1.77 14.57
CA GLY A 101 4.92 1.81 14.45
C GLY A 101 4.47 1.11 13.17
N ARG A 102 3.22 0.60 13.13
CA ARG A 102 2.68 -0.08 11.96
C ARG A 102 2.51 0.96 10.82
N GLY A 103 3.10 0.67 9.66
CA GLY A 103 3.11 1.57 8.51
C GLY A 103 4.24 2.59 8.55
N ALA A 104 5.17 2.51 9.51
CA ALA A 104 6.30 3.43 9.55
C ALA A 104 7.18 3.30 8.32
N ASN A 105 7.52 2.07 7.93
CA ASN A 105 8.33 1.80 6.74
C ASN A 105 7.46 1.70 5.49
N ASP A 106 6.31 1.06 5.59
CA ASP A 106 5.40 0.77 4.47
C ASP A 106 4.01 1.34 4.80
N MET A 107 3.64 2.54 4.26
CA MET A 107 4.58 3.48 3.66
C MET A 107 4.25 4.92 4.09
N LYS A 108 3.68 5.06 5.33
CA LYS A 108 3.22 6.37 5.85
C LYS A 108 4.35 7.39 5.99
N SER A 109 5.59 6.93 6.28
CA SER A 109 6.75 7.84 6.37
C SER A 109 7.13 8.41 5.01
N SER A 110 7.07 7.61 3.94
CA SER A 110 7.34 8.10 2.57
C SER A 110 6.35 9.21 2.20
N ILE A 111 5.07 9.02 2.54
CA ILE A 111 4.04 10.06 2.30
C ILE A 111 4.38 11.32 3.10
N ALA A 112 4.75 11.16 4.38
CA ALA A 112 5.09 12.29 5.24
C ALA A 112 6.30 13.06 4.69
N CYS A 113 7.32 12.35 4.24
CA CYS A 113 8.52 12.94 3.64
C CYS A 113 8.17 13.72 2.37
N PHE A 114 7.35 13.12 1.49
CA PHE A 114 6.94 13.81 0.26
C PHE A 114 6.14 15.09 0.58
N VAL A 115 5.16 14.99 1.49
CA VAL A 115 4.34 16.16 1.86
C VAL A 115 5.19 17.25 2.52
N SER A 116 6.15 16.87 3.37
CA SER A 116 7.11 17.81 3.97
C SER A 116 7.92 18.51 2.88
N ALA A 117 8.50 17.73 1.95
CA ALA A 117 9.31 18.28 0.85
C ALA A 117 8.50 19.28 0.01
N VAL A 118 7.27 18.91 -0.36
CA VAL A 118 6.41 19.83 -1.15
C VAL A 118 6.06 21.08 -0.35
N SER A 119 5.80 20.96 0.95
CA SER A 119 5.47 22.12 1.80
C SER A 119 6.61 23.14 1.86
N LYS A 120 7.86 22.67 1.75
CA LYS A 120 9.06 23.51 1.69
C LYS A 120 9.29 24.04 0.28
N PHE A 121 9.12 23.17 -0.73
CA PHE A 121 9.38 23.47 -2.16
C PHE A 121 8.40 24.51 -2.72
N LYS A 122 7.12 24.48 -2.33
CA LYS A 122 6.09 25.36 -2.87
C LYS A 122 6.36 26.86 -2.61
N LYS A 123 7.33 27.18 -1.75
CA LYS A 123 7.79 28.55 -1.56
C LYS A 123 8.50 29.10 -2.81
N LYS A 124 8.98 28.21 -3.69
CA LYS A 124 9.63 28.55 -4.96
C LYS A 124 8.58 28.57 -6.07
N LYS A 125 8.69 29.50 -7.00
CA LYS A 125 7.88 29.49 -8.23
C LYS A 125 8.34 28.31 -9.09
N PHE A 126 7.41 27.54 -9.63
CA PHE A 126 7.72 26.43 -10.53
C PHE A 126 6.65 26.31 -11.61
N LYS A 127 7.07 25.82 -12.78
CA LYS A 127 6.16 25.48 -13.89
C LYS A 127 5.71 24.03 -13.71
N GLY A 128 4.45 23.74 -14.06
CA GLY A 128 3.89 22.41 -13.89
C GLY A 128 2.99 22.30 -12.66
N SER A 129 2.68 21.08 -12.30
CA SER A 129 1.84 20.76 -11.14
C SER A 129 2.39 19.54 -10.39
N ILE A 130 1.98 19.43 -9.13
CA ILE A 130 2.32 18.29 -8.27
C ILE A 130 1.00 17.67 -7.84
N SER A 131 0.90 16.35 -7.92
CA SER A 131 -0.30 15.65 -7.45
C SER A 131 0.08 14.47 -6.55
N LEU A 132 -0.90 14.04 -5.74
CA LEU A 132 -0.81 12.81 -4.93
C LEU A 132 -2.00 11.93 -5.25
N LEU A 133 -1.73 10.65 -5.47
CA LEU A 133 -2.74 9.60 -5.56
C LEU A 133 -2.48 8.63 -4.42
N ILE A 134 -3.34 8.65 -3.40
CA ILE A 134 -3.17 7.84 -2.19
C ILE A 134 -4.36 6.87 -2.09
N THR A 135 -4.06 5.59 -2.08
CA THR A 135 -5.10 4.56 -1.94
C THR A 135 -5.24 4.07 -0.51
N GLY A 136 -6.40 3.50 -0.20
CA GLY A 136 -6.68 2.78 1.04
C GLY A 136 -6.90 1.30 0.83
N ASP A 137 -6.43 0.72 -0.29
CA ASP A 137 -6.62 -0.69 -0.64
C ASP A 137 -5.43 -1.17 -1.48
N GLU A 138 -4.21 -0.97 -0.97
CA GLU A 138 -3.00 -1.55 -1.56
C GLU A 138 -2.66 -2.88 -0.88
N GLU A 139 -2.76 -2.89 0.44
CA GLU A 139 -2.40 -4.02 1.31
C GLU A 139 -3.51 -5.09 1.39
N GLY A 140 -4.63 -4.85 0.73
CA GLY A 140 -5.77 -5.74 0.72
C GLY A 140 -5.98 -6.40 -0.63
N VAL A 141 -7.24 -6.44 -1.05
CA VAL A 141 -7.63 -7.08 -2.32
C VAL A 141 -7.37 -6.20 -3.56
N ALA A 142 -7.05 -4.93 -3.36
CA ALA A 142 -6.68 -3.95 -4.39
C ALA A 142 -7.76 -3.74 -5.47
N ILE A 143 -9.04 -4.00 -5.15
CA ILE A 143 -10.16 -3.90 -6.10
C ILE A 143 -10.70 -2.48 -6.15
N ASN A 144 -10.81 -1.81 -4.99
CA ASN A 144 -11.42 -0.49 -4.86
C ASN A 144 -10.39 0.64 -4.69
N GLY A 145 -9.13 0.36 -4.96
CA GLY A 145 -7.99 1.27 -4.80
C GLY A 145 -7.55 1.97 -6.08
N THR A 146 -6.25 1.99 -6.31
CA THR A 146 -5.55 2.73 -7.38
C THR A 146 -6.19 2.53 -8.76
N LYS A 147 -6.56 1.29 -9.12
CA LYS A 147 -7.16 0.97 -10.41
C LYS A 147 -8.45 1.79 -10.67
N LYS A 148 -9.29 1.92 -9.64
CA LYS A 148 -10.54 2.72 -9.73
C LYS A 148 -10.23 4.21 -9.82
N VAL A 149 -9.24 4.68 -9.05
CA VAL A 149 -8.82 6.09 -9.09
C VAL A 149 -8.32 6.45 -10.50
N ILE A 150 -7.42 5.62 -11.07
CA ILE A 150 -6.90 5.87 -12.43
C ILE A 150 -8.04 5.92 -13.45
N LYS A 151 -9.00 4.98 -13.38
CA LYS A 151 -10.17 4.98 -14.28
C LYS A 151 -10.99 6.27 -14.12
N TYR A 152 -11.17 6.74 -12.89
CA TYR A 152 -11.86 8.00 -12.60
C TYR A 152 -11.09 9.19 -13.21
N LEU A 153 -9.78 9.27 -13.00
CA LEU A 153 -8.93 10.36 -13.50
C LEU A 153 -8.93 10.41 -15.03
N LYS A 154 -8.87 9.23 -15.70
CA LYS A 154 -8.97 9.15 -17.17
C LYS A 154 -10.28 9.76 -17.67
N ARG A 155 -11.42 9.44 -17.02
CA ARG A 155 -12.73 10.00 -17.39
C ARG A 155 -12.77 11.53 -17.18
N LYS A 156 -12.02 12.05 -16.20
CA LYS A 156 -11.90 13.50 -15.96
C LYS A 156 -10.84 14.16 -16.85
N LYS A 157 -10.24 13.42 -17.78
CA LYS A 157 -9.16 13.89 -18.68
C LYS A 157 -7.95 14.41 -17.89
N GLU A 158 -7.78 13.91 -16.67
CA GLU A 158 -6.65 14.25 -15.80
C GLU A 158 -5.41 13.48 -16.27
N LYS A 159 -4.32 14.19 -16.56
CA LYS A 159 -3.09 13.56 -17.04
C LYS A 159 -2.01 13.59 -15.96
N ILE A 160 -1.31 12.48 -15.85
CA ILE A 160 -0.11 12.33 -15.03
C ILE A 160 1.04 12.11 -16.01
N ASP A 161 2.05 12.97 -15.97
CA ASP A 161 3.18 12.90 -16.89
C ASP A 161 4.32 12.06 -16.30
N PHE A 162 4.52 12.16 -15.00
CA PHE A 162 5.54 11.39 -14.25
C PHE A 162 4.92 10.89 -12.96
N CYS A 163 5.31 9.68 -12.54
CA CYS A 163 4.83 9.11 -11.29
C CYS A 163 5.97 8.51 -10.49
N LEU A 164 6.10 8.95 -9.24
CA LEU A 164 6.98 8.34 -8.25
C LEU A 164 6.12 7.54 -7.28
N VAL A 165 6.39 6.25 -7.17
CA VAL A 165 5.73 5.39 -6.18
C VAL A 165 6.65 5.32 -4.96
N GLY A 166 6.13 5.66 -3.78
CA GLY A 166 6.94 5.86 -2.57
C GLY A 166 7.19 4.60 -1.74
N GLU A 167 7.16 3.43 -2.37
CA GLU A 167 7.36 2.15 -1.69
C GLU A 167 8.80 1.96 -1.19
N PRO A 168 9.00 1.22 -0.09
CA PRO A 168 10.35 0.93 0.40
C PRO A 168 11.06 -0.08 -0.51
N THR A 169 12.05 0.38 -1.27
CA THR A 169 12.78 -0.44 -2.23
C THR A 169 14.27 -0.56 -1.93
N ASN A 170 14.82 0.36 -1.12
CA ASN A 170 16.25 0.39 -0.84
C ASN A 170 16.59 -0.61 0.26
N GLN A 171 17.58 -1.45 0.04
CA GLN A 171 17.96 -2.50 0.99
C GLN A 171 18.98 -2.01 2.02
N ASN A 172 20.02 -1.33 1.58
CA ASN A 172 21.14 -0.97 2.45
C ASN A 172 21.23 0.54 2.68
N LYS A 173 21.12 1.33 1.63
CA LYS A 173 21.33 2.77 1.70
C LYS A 173 20.21 3.50 0.96
N LEU A 174 19.68 4.53 1.58
CA LEU A 174 18.60 5.33 1.00
C LEU A 174 19.07 5.98 -0.33
N GLY A 175 18.27 5.77 -1.38
CA GLY A 175 18.56 6.29 -2.71
C GLY A 175 19.46 5.43 -3.58
N GLU A 176 19.83 4.23 -3.12
CA GLU A 176 20.71 3.34 -3.89
C GLU A 176 20.00 2.63 -5.03
N MET A 177 18.67 2.46 -4.94
CA MET A 177 17.92 1.65 -5.90
C MET A 177 16.57 2.26 -6.23
N MET A 178 16.21 2.16 -7.49
CA MET A 178 14.90 2.56 -7.99
C MET A 178 14.38 1.42 -8.88
N LYS A 179 13.19 0.92 -8.58
CA LYS A 179 12.55 -0.10 -9.43
C LYS A 179 11.83 0.60 -10.58
N ILE A 180 12.11 0.16 -11.80
CA ILE A 180 11.50 0.73 -13.02
C ILE A 180 10.44 -0.20 -13.62
N GLY A 181 10.18 -1.36 -13.00
CA GLY A 181 9.16 -2.32 -13.43
C GLY A 181 8.79 -3.27 -12.31
N ARG A 182 7.71 -3.98 -12.49
CA ARG A 182 7.18 -4.97 -11.53
C ARG A 182 6.70 -6.20 -12.26
N ARG A 183 6.86 -7.37 -11.62
CA ARG A 183 6.20 -8.59 -12.06
C ARG A 183 4.75 -8.59 -11.61
N GLY A 184 3.95 -9.48 -12.19
CA GLY A 184 2.62 -9.78 -11.68
C GLY A 184 2.69 -10.70 -10.47
N SER A 185 1.56 -10.90 -9.80
CA SER A 185 1.38 -11.91 -8.76
C SER A 185 0.06 -12.65 -9.00
N MET A 186 0.04 -13.90 -8.59
CA MET A 186 -1.15 -14.74 -8.72
C MET A 186 -1.31 -15.56 -7.44
N THR A 187 -2.52 -15.58 -6.90
CA THR A 187 -2.85 -16.37 -5.72
C THR A 187 -3.86 -17.43 -6.08
N GLY A 188 -3.56 -18.68 -5.79
CA GLY A 188 -4.48 -19.79 -5.94
C GLY A 188 -5.03 -20.23 -4.58
N HIS A 189 -6.28 -20.63 -4.55
CA HIS A 189 -6.91 -21.22 -3.38
C HIS A 189 -7.26 -22.68 -3.69
N LEU A 190 -6.60 -23.61 -3.02
CA LEU A 190 -6.84 -25.05 -3.18
C LEU A 190 -7.66 -25.55 -1.99
N ILE A 191 -8.80 -26.15 -2.28
CA ILE A 191 -9.65 -26.74 -1.26
C ILE A 191 -9.82 -28.23 -1.59
N ILE A 192 -9.51 -29.10 -0.63
CA ILE A 192 -9.66 -30.55 -0.80
C ILE A 192 -10.72 -31.03 0.19
N TYR A 193 -11.74 -31.67 -0.34
CA TYR A 193 -12.85 -32.16 0.44
C TYR A 193 -12.59 -33.63 0.87
N GLY A 194 -12.86 -33.93 2.12
CA GLY A 194 -12.77 -35.27 2.66
C GLY A 194 -14.06 -35.68 3.37
N THR A 195 -14.09 -36.92 3.87
CA THR A 195 -15.19 -37.42 4.65
C THR A 195 -14.64 -37.87 6.02
N GLN A 196 -15.23 -37.31 7.08
CA GLN A 196 -14.83 -37.64 8.43
C GLN A 196 -15.28 -39.06 8.76
N GLY A 197 -14.42 -39.82 9.46
CA GLY A 197 -14.74 -41.16 9.93
C GLY A 197 -13.90 -41.53 11.14
N HIS A 198 -14.28 -42.65 11.78
CA HIS A 198 -13.55 -43.16 12.92
C HIS A 198 -12.26 -43.85 12.45
N VAL A 199 -11.16 -43.67 13.17
CA VAL A 199 -9.84 -44.18 12.78
C VAL A 199 -9.81 -45.71 12.63
N ALA A 200 -10.66 -46.43 13.40
CA ALA A 200 -10.78 -47.87 13.31
C ALA A 200 -11.51 -48.37 12.04
N TYR A 201 -12.18 -47.46 11.33
CA TYR A 201 -12.93 -47.78 10.11
C TYR A 201 -12.51 -46.88 8.95
N PRO A 202 -11.25 -47.03 8.51
CA PRO A 202 -10.70 -46.11 7.50
C PRO A 202 -11.42 -46.17 6.15
N HIS A 203 -12.09 -47.26 5.85
CA HIS A 203 -12.87 -47.42 4.62
C HIS A 203 -14.16 -46.56 4.59
N ASP A 204 -14.61 -46.08 5.75
CA ASP A 204 -15.78 -45.20 5.86
C ASP A 204 -15.37 -43.70 5.84
N ALA A 205 -14.08 -43.45 5.68
CA ALA A 205 -13.52 -42.08 5.72
C ALA A 205 -12.75 -41.75 4.43
N ASN A 206 -12.57 -40.46 4.16
CA ASN A 206 -11.70 -40.03 3.09
C ASN A 206 -10.82 -38.88 3.63
N ASN A 207 -9.62 -39.24 4.05
CA ASN A 207 -8.68 -38.27 4.64
C ASN A 207 -8.05 -37.40 3.55
N PRO A 208 -8.26 -36.09 3.55
CA PRO A 208 -7.68 -35.22 2.50
C PRO A 208 -6.18 -34.97 2.68
N ALA A 209 -5.58 -35.24 3.84
CA ALA A 209 -4.18 -34.95 4.11
C ALA A 209 -3.19 -35.61 3.14
N PRO A 210 -3.30 -36.91 2.81
CA PRO A 210 -2.40 -37.52 1.83
C PRO A 210 -2.52 -36.88 0.42
N VAL A 211 -3.72 -36.45 0.07
CA VAL A 211 -3.96 -35.81 -1.25
C VAL A 211 -3.28 -34.44 -1.31
N ILE A 212 -3.45 -33.61 -0.27
CA ILE A 212 -2.83 -32.28 -0.23
C ILE A 212 -1.30 -32.38 -0.25
N THR A 213 -0.74 -33.37 0.47
CA THR A 213 0.71 -33.58 0.50
C THR A 213 1.26 -33.89 -0.90
N LYS A 214 0.59 -34.77 -1.64
CA LYS A 214 0.99 -35.12 -3.01
C LYS A 214 0.92 -33.90 -3.94
N ILE A 215 -0.15 -33.11 -3.83
CA ILE A 215 -0.33 -31.91 -4.66
C ILE A 215 0.76 -30.87 -4.33
N LEU A 216 1.07 -30.66 -3.03
CA LEU A 216 2.09 -29.69 -2.63
C LEU A 216 3.48 -30.11 -3.16
N ASN A 217 3.81 -31.40 -3.10
CA ASN A 217 5.07 -31.90 -3.68
C ASN A 217 5.15 -31.62 -5.17
N GLN A 218 4.04 -31.82 -5.90
CA GLN A 218 4.01 -31.52 -7.34
C GLN A 218 4.18 -30.02 -7.60
N ILE A 219 3.49 -29.18 -6.82
CA ILE A 219 3.59 -27.72 -6.97
C ILE A 219 5.03 -27.25 -6.72
N GLU A 220 5.67 -27.80 -5.66
CA GLU A 220 7.06 -27.45 -5.32
C GLU A 220 8.03 -27.76 -6.46
N SER A 221 7.77 -28.84 -7.21
CA SER A 221 8.63 -29.27 -8.31
C SER A 221 8.45 -28.47 -9.60
N ILE A 222 7.41 -27.61 -9.68
CA ILE A 222 7.14 -26.87 -10.93
C ILE A 222 8.13 -25.73 -11.09
N ASN A 223 8.84 -25.71 -12.21
CA ASN A 223 9.61 -24.55 -12.62
C ASN A 223 8.67 -23.62 -13.39
N LEU A 224 8.28 -22.52 -12.75
CA LEU A 224 7.32 -21.58 -13.32
C LEU A 224 7.91 -20.77 -14.48
N ASP A 225 9.21 -20.38 -14.37
CA ASP A 225 9.93 -19.66 -15.42
C ASP A 225 11.42 -19.58 -15.04
N ASN A 226 12.24 -19.22 -16.02
CA ASN A 226 13.69 -19.09 -15.82
C ASN A 226 14.11 -17.65 -15.48
N GLY A 227 13.14 -16.75 -15.24
CA GLY A 227 13.44 -15.34 -15.04
C GLY A 227 13.80 -14.63 -16.33
N THR A 228 14.29 -13.40 -16.19
CA THR A 228 14.73 -12.58 -17.31
C THR A 228 15.96 -11.76 -16.90
N LYS A 229 16.52 -11.00 -17.84
CA LYS A 229 17.60 -10.04 -17.54
C LYS A 229 17.26 -9.11 -16.37
N ASN A 230 15.97 -8.77 -16.18
CA ASN A 230 15.55 -7.78 -15.19
C ASN A 230 14.83 -8.39 -13.98
N PHE A 231 14.47 -9.67 -14.05
CA PHE A 231 13.68 -10.30 -12.98
C PHE A 231 14.22 -11.70 -12.68
N GLN A 232 14.34 -12.01 -11.41
CA GLN A 232 14.67 -13.36 -10.93
C GLN A 232 13.56 -14.34 -11.33
N PRO A 233 13.87 -15.67 -11.39
CA PRO A 233 12.81 -16.67 -11.58
C PRO A 233 11.70 -16.54 -10.54
N SER A 234 10.50 -16.96 -10.93
CA SER A 234 9.35 -16.94 -10.03
C SER A 234 9.41 -18.04 -8.99
N UNK A 235 9.13 -17.81 -8.04
CA UNK A 235 9.16 -18.68 -6.95
C UNK A 235 7.95 -18.92 -6.53
#